data_95c7a21f485978cf9ea481315c9f8407
#
_entry.id   95c7a21f485978cf9ea481315c9f8407
#
_cell.length_a   1.000
_cell.length_b   1.000
_cell.length_c   1.000
_cell.angle_alpha   90.00
_cell.angle_beta   90.00
_cell.angle_gamma   90.00
#
_symmetry.space_group_name_H-M   'P 1'
#
loop_
_entity.id
_entity.type
_entity.pdbx_description
1 polymer ?
#
loop_
_entity_poly.entity_id
_entity_poly.type
_entity_poly.pdbx_seq_one_letter_code
_entity_poly.pdbx_strand_id
1 'polypeptide(L)'
;NAVIPFEFGPVGEVSAGDPLGPDDFGYICFDSRDEEWVDHPVYDWVEISSDERDADFPGTKIDFEFPDRQEAWDSWNSTEVVELPFTFRYYGTDYDSISICTNGWISMGAEGAENRSPEDWAIPGPGGADALLNVYHTDLETSDPSLSGVYYHYLEDESKFIVEWYNHDFGGQTQLRQNLTFQVILYNPSV
;
A
#
# COMPACT_ATOMS: atom_id res chain seq x y z
N ASN A 1 31.96 -7.77 3.70
CA ASN A 1 30.74 -7.42 4.45
C ASN A 1 31.15 -6.47 5.55
N ALA A 2 30.99 -5.16 5.32
CA ALA A 2 31.16 -4.17 6.36
C ALA A 2 29.84 -4.15 7.17
N VAL A 3 29.90 -4.65 8.39
CA VAL A 3 28.86 -4.40 9.39
C VAL A 3 29.05 -2.94 9.79
N ILE A 4 28.16 -2.07 9.36
CA ILE A 4 28.10 -0.71 9.87
C ILE A 4 27.51 -0.84 11.28
N PRO A 5 28.25 -0.53 12.36
CA PRO A 5 27.67 -0.55 13.68
C PRO A 5 26.66 0.61 13.75
N PHE A 6 25.39 0.29 13.89
CA PHE A 6 24.39 1.26 14.32
C PHE A 6 24.69 1.63 15.77
N GLU A 7 25.18 2.81 16.01
CA GLU A 7 25.19 3.39 17.36
C GLU A 7 23.78 3.94 17.60
N PHE A 8 23.00 3.22 18.41
CA PHE A 8 21.78 3.79 18.96
C PHE A 8 22.18 4.99 19.82
N GLY A 9 21.59 6.14 19.52
CA GLY A 9 21.66 7.29 20.42
C GLY A 9 21.12 6.93 21.82
N PRO A 10 21.38 7.74 22.84
CA PRO A 10 20.92 7.47 24.19
C PRO A 10 19.42 7.21 24.17
N VAL A 11 18.98 6.19 24.93
CA VAL A 11 17.57 5.86 25.13
C VAL A 11 16.93 7.08 25.82
N GLY A 12 16.50 8.03 24.97
CA GLY A 12 15.70 9.19 25.37
C GLY A 12 14.22 8.90 25.22
N GLU A 13 13.39 9.78 25.72
CA GLU A 13 11.96 9.72 25.42
C GLU A 13 11.80 9.85 23.91
N VAL A 14 11.14 8.84 23.27
CA VAL A 14 10.82 8.89 21.84
C VAL A 14 9.90 10.07 21.61
N SER A 15 10.36 11.05 20.86
CA SER A 15 9.52 12.20 20.50
C SER A 15 8.63 11.84 19.29
N ALA A 16 7.59 12.62 19.06
CA ALA A 16 6.71 12.42 17.90
C ALA A 16 7.42 12.71 16.55
N GLY A 17 8.66 13.19 16.58
CA GLY A 17 9.48 13.46 15.40
C GLY A 17 10.66 12.47 15.25
N ASP A 18 10.67 11.38 16.02
CA ASP A 18 11.73 10.38 15.88
C ASP A 18 11.24 9.19 15.06
N PRO A 19 12.05 8.64 14.14
CA PRO A 19 11.73 7.44 13.40
C PRO A 19 11.44 6.27 14.33
N LEU A 20 10.55 5.36 13.90
CA LEU A 20 10.23 4.14 14.64
C LEU A 20 11.08 2.97 14.15
N GLY A 21 11.71 2.27 15.05
CA GLY A 21 12.55 1.10 14.72
C GLY A 21 14.00 1.27 15.15
N PRO A 22 14.93 0.45 14.61
CA PRO A 22 14.63 -0.70 13.76
C PRO A 22 13.91 -1.82 14.51
N ASP A 23 13.11 -2.59 13.77
CA ASP A 23 12.57 -3.86 14.27
C ASP A 23 13.61 -4.98 14.22
N ASP A 24 13.22 -6.21 14.59
CA ASP A 24 14.11 -7.38 14.58
C ASP A 24 14.65 -7.75 13.17
N PHE A 25 14.05 -7.23 12.11
CA PHE A 25 14.47 -7.42 10.71
C PHE A 25 15.23 -6.22 10.15
N GLY A 26 15.34 -5.14 10.91
CA GLY A 26 16.05 -3.93 10.52
C GLY A 26 15.19 -2.89 9.82
N TYR A 27 13.85 -3.03 9.80
CA TYR A 27 12.97 -2.01 9.23
C TYR A 27 12.88 -0.79 10.13
N ILE A 28 12.95 0.37 9.52
CA ILE A 28 12.77 1.67 10.17
C ILE A 28 11.61 2.37 9.46
N CYS A 29 10.70 2.93 10.24
CA CYS A 29 9.59 3.71 9.74
C CYS A 29 9.87 5.19 9.93
N PHE A 30 9.87 5.93 8.85
CA PHE A 30 9.97 7.40 8.82
C PHE A 30 8.64 8.00 8.42
N ASP A 31 8.32 9.16 8.96
CA ASP A 31 7.18 9.96 8.51
C ASP A 31 7.61 11.39 8.08
N SER A 32 6.66 12.19 7.62
CA SER A 32 6.92 13.54 7.12
C SER A 32 7.40 14.53 8.20
N ARG A 33 7.45 14.13 9.47
CA ARG A 33 7.96 14.95 10.58
C ARG A 33 9.43 14.67 10.89
N ASP A 34 9.99 13.63 10.27
CA ASP A 34 11.37 13.21 10.46
C ASP A 34 12.35 14.02 9.58
N GLU A 35 12.05 15.30 9.31
CA GLU A 35 12.79 16.17 8.38
C GLU A 35 14.27 16.34 8.72
N GLU A 36 14.65 16.11 9.98
CA GLU A 36 16.05 16.22 10.44
C GLU A 36 16.89 14.97 10.09
N TRP A 37 16.23 13.90 9.62
CA TRP A 37 16.87 12.63 9.27
C TRP A 37 17.15 12.55 7.77
N VAL A 38 18.33 12.06 7.42
CA VAL A 38 18.77 11.98 6.00
C VAL A 38 17.83 11.11 5.15
N ASP A 39 17.29 10.07 5.76
CA ASP A 39 16.46 9.07 5.09
C ASP A 39 14.95 9.35 5.23
N HIS A 40 14.56 10.54 5.70
CA HIS A 40 13.15 10.90 5.78
C HIS A 40 12.50 10.92 4.38
N PRO A 41 11.22 10.54 4.28
CA PRO A 41 10.54 10.50 3.00
C PRO A 41 10.30 11.91 2.46
N VAL A 42 10.62 12.10 1.18
CA VAL A 42 10.20 13.28 0.42
C VAL A 42 8.96 12.92 -0.36
N TYR A 43 7.93 13.75 -0.28
CA TYR A 43 6.71 13.53 -1.04
C TYR A 43 7.02 13.55 -2.54
N ASP A 44 6.75 12.42 -3.20
CA ASP A 44 7.01 12.20 -4.62
C ASP A 44 5.81 11.46 -5.22
N TRP A 45 4.76 12.21 -5.57
CA TRP A 45 3.56 11.65 -6.16
C TRP A 45 3.77 11.36 -7.63
N VAL A 46 3.41 10.17 -8.05
CA VAL A 46 3.42 9.75 -9.46
C VAL A 46 1.99 9.42 -9.86
N GLU A 47 1.38 10.26 -10.68
CA GLU A 47 0.02 10.04 -11.16
C GLU A 47 -0.02 8.92 -12.20
N ILE A 48 -0.71 7.82 -11.86
CA ILE A 48 -0.85 6.64 -12.72
C ILE A 48 -2.30 6.29 -13.03
N SER A 49 -3.29 7.01 -12.49
CA SER A 49 -4.67 6.74 -12.84
C SER A 49 -4.92 7.09 -14.30
N SER A 50 -5.39 6.12 -15.07
CA SER A 50 -5.68 6.34 -16.50
C SER A 50 -6.93 7.20 -16.74
N ASP A 51 -7.69 7.48 -15.67
CA ASP A 51 -8.89 8.30 -15.72
C ASP A 51 -8.56 9.80 -15.58
N GLU A 52 -7.37 10.15 -15.10
CA GLU A 52 -6.89 11.52 -15.13
C GLU A 52 -6.36 11.91 -16.52
N ARG A 53 -6.77 13.08 -16.98
CA ARG A 53 -6.45 13.55 -18.34
C ARG A 53 -4.98 13.89 -18.55
N ASP A 54 -4.27 14.05 -17.46
CA ASP A 54 -2.88 14.48 -17.41
C ASP A 54 -1.97 13.43 -16.72
N ALA A 55 -2.40 12.14 -16.69
CA ALA A 55 -1.54 11.08 -16.16
C ALA A 55 -0.25 11.00 -16.95
N ASP A 56 0.88 11.24 -16.31
CA ASP A 56 2.21 11.15 -16.93
C ASP A 56 2.52 9.72 -17.36
N PHE A 57 1.98 8.76 -16.61
CA PHE A 57 2.21 7.33 -16.80
C PHE A 57 0.88 6.57 -16.64
N PRO A 58 0.22 6.20 -17.74
CA PRO A 58 -1.04 5.48 -17.65
C PRO A 58 -0.84 4.09 -17.02
N GLY A 59 -1.33 3.92 -15.81
CA GLY A 59 -1.33 2.64 -15.13
C GLY A 59 -2.36 1.66 -15.70
N THR A 60 -2.21 0.41 -15.34
CA THR A 60 -3.17 -0.63 -15.62
C THR A 60 -4.25 -0.63 -14.54
N LYS A 61 -5.50 -0.37 -14.91
CA LYS A 61 -6.64 -0.51 -14.00
C LYS A 61 -6.89 -1.98 -13.71
N ILE A 62 -7.07 -2.32 -12.45
CA ILE A 62 -7.42 -3.68 -12.04
C ILE A 62 -8.91 -3.89 -12.25
N ASP A 63 -9.26 -4.96 -12.98
CA ASP A 63 -10.64 -5.39 -13.18
C ASP A 63 -10.99 -6.47 -12.15
N PHE A 64 -11.41 -6.04 -10.98
CA PHE A 64 -11.79 -6.96 -9.91
C PHE A 64 -13.05 -7.74 -10.27
N GLU A 65 -13.08 -9.05 -9.97
CA GLU A 65 -14.24 -9.91 -10.21
C GLU A 65 -15.48 -9.38 -9.49
N PHE A 66 -15.30 -8.82 -8.31
CA PHE A 66 -16.37 -8.18 -7.53
C PHE A 66 -15.93 -6.75 -7.21
N PRO A 67 -16.19 -5.79 -8.09
CA PRO A 67 -15.95 -4.39 -7.75
C PRO A 67 -16.85 -4.03 -6.57
N ASP A 68 -16.24 -3.43 -5.56
CA ASP A 68 -16.91 -3.01 -4.35
C ASP A 68 -18.06 -2.07 -4.69
N ARG A 69 -19.29 -2.50 -4.47
CA ARG A 69 -20.50 -1.74 -4.78
C ARG A 69 -21.41 -1.68 -3.57
N GLN A 70 -21.93 -0.49 -3.34
CA GLN A 70 -22.88 -0.09 -2.32
C GLN A 70 -24.19 -0.92 -2.24
N GLU A 71 -24.41 -1.93 -3.06
CA GLU A 71 -25.70 -2.65 -3.16
C GLU A 71 -25.76 -3.98 -2.41
N ALA A 72 -24.68 -4.43 -1.81
CA ALA A 72 -24.68 -5.66 -1.04
C ALA A 72 -24.34 -5.38 0.41
N TRP A 73 -25.17 -5.81 1.31
CA TRP A 73 -24.97 -5.86 2.76
C TRP A 73 -23.79 -6.79 3.17
N ASP A 74 -23.05 -7.28 2.20
CA ASP A 74 -21.84 -8.04 2.34
C ASP A 74 -20.74 -7.24 1.64
N SER A 75 -19.89 -6.60 2.39
CA SER A 75 -18.64 -5.98 1.93
C SER A 75 -17.71 -7.04 1.33
N TRP A 76 -17.91 -7.32 0.07
CA TRP A 76 -17.09 -8.28 -0.67
C TRP A 76 -15.84 -7.55 -1.14
N ASN A 77 -14.78 -7.66 -0.37
CA ASN A 77 -13.48 -7.22 -0.83
C ASN A 77 -13.03 -8.09 -1.97
N SER A 78 -12.61 -7.46 -3.02
CA SER A 78 -11.91 -8.15 -4.08
C SER A 78 -10.42 -7.97 -3.92
N THR A 79 -9.71 -9.04 -4.24
CA THR A 79 -8.26 -9.08 -4.23
C THR A 79 -7.80 -9.68 -5.54
N GLU A 80 -6.86 -9.01 -6.21
CA GLU A 80 -6.22 -9.49 -7.42
C GLU A 80 -4.73 -9.68 -7.22
N VAL A 81 -4.19 -10.73 -7.84
CA VAL A 81 -2.75 -11.04 -7.79
C VAL A 81 -2.07 -10.41 -8.99
N VAL A 82 -1.02 -9.64 -8.71
CA VAL A 82 -0.20 -8.99 -9.73
C VAL A 82 1.24 -9.44 -9.57
N GLU A 83 1.86 -9.89 -10.69
CA GLU A 83 3.27 -10.23 -10.73
C GLU A 83 4.14 -8.99 -10.62
N LEU A 84 5.17 -9.05 -9.79
CA LEU A 84 6.18 -8.01 -9.68
C LEU A 84 7.25 -8.20 -10.77
N PRO A 85 7.76 -7.12 -11.38
CA PRO A 85 8.84 -7.21 -12.37
C PRO A 85 10.22 -7.46 -11.75
N PHE A 86 10.28 -7.58 -10.43
CA PHE A 86 11.48 -7.87 -9.63
C PHE A 86 11.12 -8.66 -8.38
N THR A 87 12.09 -9.36 -7.81
CA THR A 87 11.91 -10.01 -6.51
C THR A 87 11.94 -8.96 -5.39
N PHE A 88 10.87 -8.88 -4.61
CA PHE A 88 10.77 -8.00 -3.45
C PHE A 88 10.98 -8.81 -2.17
N ARG A 89 11.91 -8.37 -1.32
CA ARG A 89 12.17 -9.02 -0.04
C ARG A 89 11.40 -8.31 1.07
N TYR A 90 10.53 -9.07 1.76
CA TYR A 90 9.75 -8.57 2.87
C TYR A 90 9.88 -9.49 4.08
N TYR A 91 10.32 -8.95 5.21
CA TYR A 91 10.60 -9.71 6.45
C TYR A 91 11.42 -11.00 6.21
N GLY A 92 12.44 -10.91 5.38
CA GLY A 92 13.38 -12.01 5.10
C GLY A 92 12.90 -13.03 4.08
N THR A 93 11.67 -12.91 3.57
CA THR A 93 11.10 -13.77 2.51
C THR A 93 11.09 -13.03 1.18
N ASP A 94 11.39 -13.74 0.10
CA ASP A 94 11.41 -13.21 -1.25
C ASP A 94 10.07 -13.49 -1.94
N TYR A 95 9.51 -12.48 -2.61
CA TYR A 95 8.22 -12.52 -3.30
C TYR A 95 8.34 -11.97 -4.72
N ASP A 96 7.68 -12.64 -5.67
CA ASP A 96 7.63 -12.23 -7.08
C ASP A 96 6.23 -11.75 -7.50
N SER A 97 5.30 -11.70 -6.55
CA SER A 97 3.93 -11.22 -6.77
C SER A 97 3.39 -10.54 -5.51
N ILE A 98 2.34 -9.78 -5.68
CA ILE A 98 1.55 -9.18 -4.59
C ILE A 98 0.06 -9.42 -4.83
N SER A 99 -0.70 -9.52 -3.75
CA SER A 99 -2.16 -9.44 -3.78
C SER A 99 -2.57 -8.00 -3.44
N ILE A 100 -3.41 -7.41 -4.26
CA ILE A 100 -3.89 -6.03 -4.10
C ILE A 100 -5.38 -6.07 -3.78
N CYS A 101 -5.80 -5.44 -2.69
CA CYS A 101 -7.18 -5.40 -2.24
C CYS A 101 -7.83 -4.04 -2.48
N THR A 102 -9.13 -4.04 -2.83
CA THR A 102 -9.94 -2.83 -2.96
C THR A 102 -9.91 -1.96 -1.69
N ASN A 103 -9.76 -2.57 -0.51
CA ASN A 103 -9.79 -1.91 0.79
C ASN A 103 -8.45 -1.37 1.31
N GLY A 104 -7.58 -0.96 0.39
CA GLY A 104 -6.41 -0.14 0.72
C GLY A 104 -5.25 -0.90 1.36
N TRP A 105 -5.09 -2.18 1.07
CA TRP A 105 -3.94 -2.96 1.51
C TRP A 105 -3.37 -3.83 0.38
N ILE A 106 -2.11 -4.20 0.54
CA ILE A 106 -1.47 -5.24 -0.26
C ILE A 106 -0.92 -6.33 0.67
N SER A 107 -0.79 -7.55 0.17
CA SER A 107 0.00 -8.59 0.82
C SER A 107 1.04 -9.14 -0.16
N MET A 108 2.19 -9.54 0.36
CA MET A 108 3.22 -10.14 -0.46
C MET A 108 2.81 -11.56 -0.84
N GLY A 109 2.96 -11.91 -2.12
CA GLY A 109 2.53 -13.20 -2.67
C GLY A 109 1.05 -13.27 -3.01
N ALA A 110 0.57 -14.47 -3.34
CA ALA A 110 -0.78 -14.73 -3.82
C ALA A 110 -1.78 -15.11 -2.71
N GLU A 111 -1.34 -15.22 -1.46
CA GLU A 111 -2.17 -15.75 -0.36
C GLU A 111 -3.27 -14.78 0.10
N GLY A 112 -3.13 -13.50 -0.21
CA GLY A 112 -4.14 -12.48 0.09
C GLY A 112 -5.45 -12.66 -0.63
N ALA A 113 -5.48 -13.38 -1.74
CA ALA A 113 -6.64 -13.52 -2.61
C ALA A 113 -7.86 -14.22 -1.97
N GLU A 114 -7.67 -14.98 -0.90
CA GLU A 114 -8.75 -15.67 -0.20
C GLU A 114 -9.34 -14.89 0.97
N ASN A 115 -8.72 -13.77 1.35
CA ASN A 115 -9.14 -12.98 2.49
C ASN A 115 -10.17 -11.91 2.09
N ARG A 116 -11.39 -12.08 2.58
CA ARG A 116 -12.56 -11.33 2.14
C ARG A 116 -13.15 -10.38 3.18
N SER A 117 -12.57 -10.26 4.37
CA SER A 117 -13.12 -9.37 5.39
C SER A 117 -12.11 -8.31 5.81
N PRO A 118 -12.43 -7.02 5.65
CA PRO A 118 -11.52 -5.94 5.99
C PRO A 118 -11.65 -5.44 7.41
N GLU A 119 -12.82 -5.59 8.00
CA GLU A 119 -13.24 -4.72 9.08
C GLU A 119 -12.78 -5.17 10.47
N ASP A 120 -12.35 -6.42 10.62
CA ASP A 120 -12.21 -7.04 11.95
C ASP A 120 -10.78 -7.43 12.33
N TRP A 121 -9.78 -6.99 11.57
CA TRP A 121 -8.41 -7.40 11.86
C TRP A 121 -7.73 -6.45 12.82
N ALA A 122 -7.56 -6.91 14.03
CA ALA A 122 -6.63 -6.24 14.94
C ALA A 122 -5.20 -6.35 14.40
N ILE A 123 -4.49 -5.23 14.33
CA ILE A 123 -3.09 -5.18 13.94
C ILE A 123 -2.26 -4.84 15.18
N PRO A 124 -1.37 -5.74 15.63
CA PRO A 124 -1.19 -7.13 15.22
C PRO A 124 -2.31 -8.04 15.75
N GLY A 125 -2.71 -9.03 14.96
CA GLY A 125 -3.76 -9.97 15.36
C GLY A 125 -3.88 -11.18 14.43
N PRO A 126 -4.58 -12.23 14.87
CA PRO A 126 -4.86 -13.38 14.04
C PRO A 126 -5.97 -13.03 13.06
N GLY A 127 -5.66 -12.92 11.84
CA GLY A 127 -6.60 -12.67 10.75
C GLY A 127 -5.94 -11.86 9.64
N GLY A 128 -6.54 -11.90 8.48
CA GLY A 128 -5.98 -11.27 7.33
C GLY A 128 -4.97 -12.11 6.57
N ALA A 129 -4.43 -11.53 5.51
CA ALA A 129 -3.38 -12.13 4.73
C ALA A 129 -2.06 -12.11 5.49
N ASP A 130 -1.22 -13.11 5.23
CA ASP A 130 0.17 -13.09 5.69
C ASP A 130 0.96 -12.00 4.94
N ALA A 131 2.04 -11.52 5.54
CA ALA A 131 2.91 -10.51 4.95
C ALA A 131 2.17 -9.24 4.46
N LEU A 132 1.23 -8.77 5.26
CA LEU A 132 0.34 -7.67 4.96
C LEU A 132 1.04 -6.31 5.09
N LEU A 133 0.79 -5.41 4.15
CA LEU A 133 1.15 -4.01 4.21
C LEU A 133 -0.12 -3.16 4.08
N ASN A 134 -0.53 -2.56 5.19
CA ASN A 134 -1.73 -1.74 5.28
C ASN A 134 -1.38 -0.30 4.93
N VAL A 135 -1.76 0.14 3.73
CA VAL A 135 -1.51 1.51 3.26
C VAL A 135 -2.56 2.46 3.84
N TYR A 136 -3.82 2.11 3.62
CA TYR A 136 -4.98 2.82 4.19
C TYR A 136 -6.13 1.83 4.38
N HIS A 137 -5.91 0.86 5.29
CA HIS A 137 -6.83 -0.26 5.49
C HIS A 137 -8.12 0.18 6.18
N THR A 138 -9.19 0.23 5.42
CA THR A 138 -10.54 0.51 5.88
C THR A 138 -11.55 -0.02 4.85
N ASP A 139 -12.82 -0.01 5.21
CA ASP A 139 -13.91 -0.28 4.27
C ASP A 139 -13.97 0.86 3.25
N LEU A 140 -13.42 0.64 2.07
CA LEU A 140 -13.40 1.58 0.96
C LEU A 140 -14.43 1.17 -0.07
N GLU A 141 -15.16 2.15 -0.61
CA GLU A 141 -16.13 1.95 -1.67
C GLU A 141 -15.74 2.72 -2.93
N THR A 142 -16.05 2.15 -4.09
CA THR A 142 -16.05 2.86 -5.37
C THR A 142 -17.46 3.34 -5.67
N SER A 143 -17.78 4.59 -5.36
CA SER A 143 -19.11 5.14 -5.62
C SER A 143 -19.43 5.25 -7.12
N ASP A 144 -18.44 5.39 -7.97
CA ASP A 144 -18.56 5.41 -9.42
C ASP A 144 -17.36 4.72 -10.07
N PRO A 145 -17.50 3.46 -10.52
CA PRO A 145 -16.41 2.72 -11.14
C PRO A 145 -15.85 3.36 -12.42
N SER A 146 -16.55 4.34 -13.02
CA SER A 146 -16.05 5.09 -14.15
C SER A 146 -15.11 6.23 -13.74
N LEU A 147 -15.13 6.61 -12.45
CA LEU A 147 -14.37 7.72 -11.89
C LEU A 147 -13.37 7.29 -10.81
N SER A 148 -13.39 6.03 -10.42
CA SER A 148 -12.55 5.49 -9.36
C SER A 148 -12.00 4.12 -9.72
N GLY A 149 -10.94 3.70 -9.05
CA GLY A 149 -10.36 2.38 -9.29
C GLY A 149 -9.02 2.19 -8.60
N VAL A 150 -8.50 0.98 -8.73
CA VAL A 150 -7.15 0.65 -8.30
C VAL A 150 -6.29 0.43 -9.54
N TYR A 151 -5.16 1.05 -9.55
CA TYR A 151 -4.22 1.03 -10.67
C TYR A 151 -2.87 0.53 -10.21
N TYR A 152 -2.09 -0.06 -11.12
CA TYR A 152 -0.69 -0.32 -10.89
C TYR A 152 0.15 0.03 -12.11
N HIS A 153 1.40 0.38 -11.87
CA HIS A 153 2.37 0.70 -12.91
C HIS A 153 3.80 0.41 -12.45
N TYR A 154 4.64 -0.01 -13.37
CA TYR A 154 6.07 -0.14 -13.14
C TYR A 154 6.84 0.90 -13.95
N LEU A 155 7.51 1.80 -13.25
CA LEU A 155 8.45 2.76 -13.81
C LEU A 155 9.83 2.10 -13.86
N GLU A 156 10.18 1.52 -15.01
CA GLU A 156 11.43 0.77 -15.19
C GLU A 156 12.66 1.66 -14.97
N ASP A 157 12.66 2.88 -15.52
CA ASP A 157 13.78 3.83 -15.40
C ASP A 157 14.04 4.28 -13.95
N GLU A 158 13.05 4.24 -13.09
CA GLU A 158 13.14 4.61 -11.69
C GLU A 158 13.08 3.40 -10.74
N SER A 159 12.90 2.21 -11.30
CA SER A 159 12.81 0.96 -10.55
C SER A 159 11.72 0.97 -9.46
N LYS A 160 10.58 1.62 -9.74
CA LYS A 160 9.44 1.81 -8.85
C LYS A 160 8.23 1.02 -9.33
N PHE A 161 7.66 0.17 -8.49
CA PHE A 161 6.35 -0.44 -8.72
C PHE A 161 5.32 0.27 -7.85
N ILE A 162 4.34 0.89 -8.48
CA ILE A 162 3.35 1.76 -7.86
C ILE A 162 2.00 1.09 -7.88
N VAL A 163 1.29 1.11 -6.76
CA VAL A 163 -0.14 0.77 -6.67
C VAL A 163 -0.88 1.99 -6.14
N GLU A 164 -1.92 2.40 -6.83
CA GLU A 164 -2.71 3.57 -6.51
C GLU A 164 -4.18 3.22 -6.36
N TRP A 165 -4.77 3.63 -5.24
CA TRP A 165 -6.22 3.68 -5.04
C TRP A 165 -6.68 5.10 -5.35
N TYR A 166 -7.41 5.24 -6.45
CA TYR A 166 -7.84 6.52 -6.96
C TYR A 166 -9.33 6.77 -6.69
N ASN A 167 -9.62 7.90 -6.06
CA ASN A 167 -10.97 8.45 -5.87
C ASN A 167 -11.95 7.50 -5.17
N HIS A 168 -11.53 6.90 -4.05
CA HIS A 168 -12.37 6.04 -3.22
C HIS A 168 -13.12 6.83 -2.15
N ASP A 169 -14.26 6.30 -1.71
CA ASP A 169 -15.03 6.80 -0.57
C ASP A 169 -14.98 5.81 0.60
N PHE A 170 -15.38 6.22 1.79
CA PHE A 170 -15.58 5.31 2.91
C PHE A 170 -16.89 4.55 2.78
N GLY A 171 -16.85 3.25 3.05
CA GLY A 171 -18.01 2.38 3.09
C GLY A 171 -19.10 2.86 4.04
N GLY A 172 -20.36 2.70 3.63
CA GLY A 172 -21.51 3.07 4.43
C GLY A 172 -21.79 4.57 4.60
N GLN A 173 -21.00 5.45 3.99
CA GLN A 173 -21.15 6.91 4.10
C GLN A 173 -21.79 7.50 2.84
N THR A 174 -23.09 7.30 2.67
CA THR A 174 -23.84 7.67 1.45
C THR A 174 -23.90 9.17 1.12
N GLN A 175 -23.37 10.06 1.96
CA GLN A 175 -23.59 11.51 1.84
C GLN A 175 -22.34 12.37 1.70
N LEU A 176 -21.17 11.83 1.90
CA LEU A 176 -19.91 12.59 1.82
C LEU A 176 -18.93 11.87 0.90
N ARG A 177 -18.86 12.31 -0.35
CA ARG A 177 -17.76 11.89 -1.23
C ARG A 177 -16.47 12.43 -0.65
N GLN A 178 -15.53 11.56 -0.33
CA GLN A 178 -14.26 11.95 0.28
C GLN A 178 -13.14 12.02 -0.75
N ASN A 179 -13.30 11.36 -1.90
CA ASN A 179 -12.32 11.35 -2.99
C ASN A 179 -10.91 10.99 -2.48
N LEU A 180 -10.82 9.90 -1.71
CA LEU A 180 -9.56 9.44 -1.18
C LEU A 180 -8.68 8.92 -2.32
N THR A 181 -7.49 9.45 -2.40
CA THR A 181 -6.47 8.99 -3.34
C THR A 181 -5.17 8.81 -2.58
N PHE A 182 -4.58 7.63 -2.71
CA PHE A 182 -3.33 7.28 -2.05
C PHE A 182 -2.60 6.19 -2.82
N GLN A 183 -1.32 6.05 -2.58
CA GLN A 183 -0.50 5.05 -3.27
C GLN A 183 0.53 4.40 -2.35
N VAL A 184 1.00 3.25 -2.75
CA VAL A 184 2.21 2.60 -2.22
C VAL A 184 3.21 2.41 -3.34
N ILE A 185 4.49 2.67 -3.04
CA ILE A 185 5.59 2.50 -3.97
C ILE A 185 6.55 1.44 -3.41
N LEU A 186 6.75 0.37 -4.16
CA LEU A 186 7.75 -0.64 -3.87
C LEU A 186 8.98 -0.37 -4.74
N TYR A 187 10.12 -0.17 -4.10
CA TYR A 187 11.38 0.05 -4.80
C TYR A 187 12.10 -1.27 -5.04
N ASN A 188 12.64 -1.44 -6.25
CA ASN A 188 13.45 -2.62 -6.56
C ASN A 188 14.73 -2.61 -5.73
N PRO A 189 14.95 -3.61 -4.86
CA PRO A 189 16.12 -3.65 -3.98
C PRO A 189 17.43 -3.94 -4.68
N SER A 190 17.39 -4.26 -5.98
CA SER A 190 18.57 -4.66 -6.77
C SER A 190 19.26 -3.49 -7.50
N VAL A 191 18.80 -2.25 -7.30
CA VAL A 191 19.30 -1.07 -8.00
C VAL A 191 20.04 -0.15 -7.05
#